data_dba492dffd0ae66f42336b678ca57fc2
#
_entry.id   dba492dffd0ae66f42336b678ca57fc2
#
_cell.length_a   1.000
_cell.length_b   1.000
_cell.length_c   1.000
_cell.angle_alpha   90.00
_cell.angle_beta   90.00
_cell.angle_gamma   90.00
#
_symmetry.space_group_name_H-M   'P 1'
#
loop_
_entity.id
_entity.type
_entity.pdbx_description
1 polymer ?
#
loop_
_entity_poly.entity_id
_entity_poly.type
_entity_poly.pdbx_seq_one_letter_code
_entity_poly.pdbx_strand_id
1 'polypeptide(L)'
;MKFNKLYLAMAAAALAACTNPVEPYDAIYMTDAQISQDKSITIDITPDGTAITVSSSVNATEDIQVELGVDAALLEGYNKKYEKNYLPAPESSYSLSSNTTVIKAGHNMSEAVDLTVNSTEEFKEGSTYCIPVTIRSTSAMKVLEASRTLFVVLKTPVISKAIYLGSNIYRVDSFKQESSLAALPQVTMEARVYVESFAS
;
A
#
# COMPACT_ATOMS: atom_id res chain seq x y z
N MET A 1 42.44 26.18 -43.33
CA MET A 1 41.09 25.90 -42.75
C MET A 1 40.95 26.68 -41.44
N LYS A 2 40.19 27.77 -41.46
CA LYS A 2 39.90 28.56 -40.23
C LYS A 2 38.68 27.91 -39.55
N PHE A 3 38.91 27.03 -38.60
CA PHE A 3 37.84 26.56 -37.72
C PHE A 3 37.31 27.76 -36.94
N ASN A 4 36.04 28.06 -37.07
CA ASN A 4 35.38 29.18 -36.44
C ASN A 4 35.44 28.96 -34.91
N LYS A 5 36.20 29.80 -34.22
CA LYS A 5 36.26 29.84 -32.74
C LYS A 5 34.87 29.98 -32.09
N LEU A 6 33.89 30.45 -32.88
CA LEU A 6 32.49 30.58 -32.46
C LEU A 6 31.79 29.24 -32.22
N TYR A 7 32.06 28.21 -33.03
CA TYR A 7 31.49 26.86 -32.82
C TYR A 7 32.09 26.16 -31.61
N LEU A 8 33.35 26.41 -31.31
CA LEU A 8 34.02 25.87 -30.14
C LEU A 8 33.48 26.47 -28.86
N ALA A 9 33.16 27.79 -28.85
CA ALA A 9 32.53 28.47 -27.73
C ALA A 9 31.08 28.02 -27.48
N MET A 10 30.29 27.76 -28.54
CA MET A 10 28.96 27.21 -28.43
C MET A 10 28.94 25.77 -27.90
N ALA A 11 29.88 24.93 -28.33
CA ALA A 11 30.03 23.56 -27.82
C ALA A 11 30.42 23.54 -26.33
N ALA A 12 31.27 24.45 -25.87
CA ALA A 12 31.67 24.56 -24.47
C ALA A 12 30.49 25.08 -23.57
N ALA A 13 29.67 25.99 -24.11
CA ALA A 13 28.50 26.47 -23.38
C ALA A 13 27.40 25.38 -23.21
N ALA A 14 27.25 24.49 -24.20
CA ALA A 14 26.29 23.37 -24.12
C ALA A 14 26.71 22.31 -23.07
N LEU A 15 27.99 22.12 -22.82
CA LEU A 15 28.49 21.19 -21.80
C LEU A 15 28.36 21.75 -20.38
N ALA A 16 28.33 23.07 -20.21
CA ALA A 16 28.17 23.70 -18.90
C ALA A 16 26.72 23.69 -18.39
N ALA A 17 25.73 23.48 -19.29
CA ALA A 17 24.32 23.47 -18.94
C ALA A 17 23.87 22.19 -18.20
N CYS A 18 24.70 21.14 -18.15
CA CYS A 18 24.37 19.87 -17.47
C CYS A 18 24.99 19.71 -16.09
N THR A 19 25.63 20.73 -15.54
CA THR A 19 26.32 20.65 -14.23
C THR A 19 25.71 21.58 -13.19
N ASN A 20 24.38 21.64 -13.08
CA ASN A 20 23.80 22.08 -11.82
C ASN A 20 23.91 20.85 -10.88
N PRO A 21 24.83 20.87 -9.89
CA PRO A 21 24.81 19.83 -8.88
C PRO A 21 23.42 19.90 -8.24
N VAL A 22 22.67 18.81 -8.31
CA VAL A 22 21.48 18.66 -7.50
C VAL A 22 21.98 18.71 -6.07
N GLU A 23 21.70 19.80 -5.37
CA GLU A 23 22.05 19.89 -3.96
C GLU A 23 21.41 18.68 -3.25
N PRO A 24 22.17 17.94 -2.41
CA PRO A 24 21.59 16.85 -1.66
C PRO A 24 20.43 17.37 -0.84
N TYR A 25 19.25 16.86 -1.12
CA TYR A 25 18.03 17.27 -0.42
C TYR A 25 17.89 16.37 0.81
N ASP A 26 18.24 16.94 1.97
CA ASP A 26 18.08 16.24 3.25
C ASP A 26 16.61 16.17 3.61
N ALA A 27 16.05 14.97 3.49
CA ALA A 27 14.63 14.75 3.68
C ALA A 27 14.35 13.49 4.50
N ILE A 28 13.22 13.52 5.20
CA ILE A 28 12.62 12.41 5.92
C ILE A 28 11.38 11.95 5.18
N TYR A 29 11.17 10.64 5.12
CA TYR A 29 10.06 10.02 4.41
C TYR A 29 9.69 8.66 5.01
N MET A 30 8.47 8.21 4.77
CA MET A 30 8.05 6.84 5.08
C MET A 30 8.84 5.88 4.19
N THR A 31 9.54 4.92 4.79
CA THR A 31 10.47 4.03 4.07
C THR A 31 9.79 3.31 2.90
N ASP A 32 8.64 2.69 3.14
CA ASP A 32 7.92 1.96 2.10
C ASP A 32 7.31 2.89 1.04
N ALA A 33 6.94 4.12 1.42
CA ALA A 33 6.36 5.09 0.49
C ALA A 33 7.38 5.69 -0.50
N GLN A 34 8.66 5.36 -0.38
CA GLN A 34 9.68 5.73 -1.37
C GLN A 34 9.45 5.00 -2.70
N ILE A 35 8.97 3.75 -2.65
CA ILE A 35 8.72 2.92 -3.84
C ILE A 35 7.27 3.05 -4.28
N SER A 36 6.33 2.90 -3.35
CA SER A 36 4.89 3.04 -3.57
C SER A 36 4.24 3.67 -2.35
N GLN A 37 3.34 4.63 -2.57
CA GLN A 37 2.59 5.24 -1.47
C GLN A 37 1.63 4.25 -0.80
N ASP A 38 1.33 3.10 -1.42
CA ASP A 38 0.49 2.06 -0.85
C ASP A 38 1.27 0.77 -0.57
N LYS A 39 0.95 0.15 0.55
CA LYS A 39 1.44 -1.15 0.98
C LYS A 39 0.25 -2.05 1.28
N SER A 40 0.08 -3.12 0.51
CA SER A 40 -0.98 -4.09 0.77
C SER A 40 -0.50 -5.16 1.76
N ILE A 41 -1.32 -5.41 2.77
CA ILE A 41 -1.15 -6.54 3.69
C ILE A 41 -2.41 -7.40 3.65
N THR A 42 -2.26 -8.71 3.80
CA THR A 42 -3.39 -9.64 3.85
C THR A 42 -3.62 -10.03 5.30
N ILE A 43 -4.83 -9.74 5.80
CA ILE A 43 -5.25 -10.08 7.16
C ILE A 43 -6.08 -11.36 7.09
N ASP A 44 -5.51 -12.46 7.53
CA ASP A 44 -6.19 -13.77 7.59
C ASP A 44 -6.76 -14.04 8.98
N ILE A 45 -5.96 -13.86 10.01
CA ILE A 45 -6.34 -14.05 11.41
C ILE A 45 -5.90 -12.80 12.17
N THR A 46 -6.77 -12.23 12.99
CA THR A 46 -6.40 -11.10 13.87
C THR A 46 -5.98 -11.60 15.26
N PRO A 47 -5.01 -10.92 15.93
CA PRO A 47 -4.30 -9.74 15.46
C PRO A 47 -3.23 -10.04 14.40
N ASP A 48 -3.08 -9.17 13.40
CA ASP A 48 -2.05 -9.21 12.37
C ASP A 48 -1.65 -7.78 12.00
N GLY A 49 -0.56 -7.58 11.28
CA GLY A 49 -0.15 -6.22 10.95
C GLY A 49 1.16 -6.11 10.18
N THR A 50 1.77 -4.95 10.28
CA THR A 50 3.05 -4.67 9.61
C THR A 50 3.87 -3.66 10.38
N ALA A 51 5.18 -3.79 10.28
CA ALA A 51 6.12 -2.80 10.77
C ALA A 51 6.19 -1.60 9.82
N ILE A 52 6.25 -0.40 10.39
CA ILE A 52 6.38 0.88 9.69
C ILE A 52 7.67 1.52 10.15
N THR A 53 8.48 1.95 9.20
CA THR A 53 9.74 2.66 9.46
C THR A 53 9.78 4.00 8.71
N VAL A 54 10.57 4.90 9.22
CA VAL A 54 10.87 6.19 8.61
C VAL A 54 12.34 6.23 8.25
N SER A 55 12.66 6.76 7.09
CA SER A 55 14.02 6.90 6.61
C SER A 55 14.38 8.37 6.37
N SER A 56 15.67 8.65 6.42
CA SER A 56 16.27 9.90 5.96
C SER A 56 17.17 9.65 4.74
N SER A 57 17.27 10.65 3.89
CA SER A 57 18.09 10.58 2.67
C SER A 57 19.59 10.51 2.96
N VAL A 58 20.01 10.91 4.16
CA VAL A 58 21.41 10.90 4.65
C VAL A 58 21.43 10.33 6.06
N ASN A 59 22.60 9.88 6.51
CA ASN A 59 22.75 9.48 7.91
C ASN A 59 22.52 10.68 8.84
N ALA A 60 21.72 10.48 9.86
CA ALA A 60 21.44 11.49 10.87
C ALA A 60 22.72 11.86 11.64
N THR A 61 22.97 13.14 11.82
CA THR A 61 24.10 13.63 12.63
C THR A 61 23.80 13.65 14.12
N GLU A 62 22.51 13.68 14.46
CA GLU A 62 21.96 13.62 15.81
C GLU A 62 20.67 12.80 15.81
N ASP A 63 20.17 12.46 16.99
CA ASP A 63 18.90 11.75 17.12
C ASP A 63 17.75 12.60 16.58
N ILE A 64 17.02 12.08 15.58
CA ILE A 64 15.87 12.76 14.97
C ILE A 64 14.58 12.09 15.46
N GLN A 65 13.78 12.84 16.19
CA GLN A 65 12.46 12.42 16.60
C GLN A 65 11.46 12.64 15.46
N VAL A 66 10.61 11.63 15.20
CA VAL A 66 9.56 11.68 14.20
C VAL A 66 8.24 11.30 14.86
N GLU A 67 7.25 12.16 14.69
CA GLU A 67 5.89 11.92 15.13
C GLU A 67 5.07 11.33 13.98
N LEU A 68 4.41 10.22 14.26
CA LEU A 68 3.52 9.52 13.34
C LEU A 68 2.06 9.66 13.80
N GLY A 69 1.15 9.51 12.86
CA GLY A 69 -0.27 9.44 13.18
C GLY A 69 -1.07 8.91 12.02
N VAL A 70 -2.29 8.46 12.30
CA VAL A 70 -3.25 8.10 11.25
C VAL A 70 -4.09 9.33 10.91
N ASP A 71 -4.33 9.54 9.62
CA ASP A 71 -5.19 10.62 9.12
C ASP A 71 -6.10 10.09 7.99
N ALA A 72 -7.31 9.72 8.36
CA ALA A 72 -8.30 9.20 7.44
C ALA A 72 -8.73 10.20 6.35
N ALA A 73 -8.60 11.52 6.61
CA ALA A 73 -8.99 12.54 5.63
C ALA A 73 -8.10 12.52 4.37
N LEU A 74 -6.87 12.03 4.48
CA LEU A 74 -5.95 11.91 3.34
C LEU A 74 -6.41 10.87 2.30
N LEU A 75 -7.29 9.95 2.71
CA LEU A 75 -7.74 8.84 1.86
C LEU A 75 -8.60 9.31 0.70
N GLU A 76 -9.42 10.33 0.87
CA GLU A 76 -10.25 10.89 -0.20
C GLU A 76 -9.41 11.39 -1.37
N GLY A 77 -8.37 12.17 -1.06
CA GLY A 77 -7.44 12.68 -2.07
C GLY A 77 -6.67 11.57 -2.79
N TYR A 78 -6.27 10.54 -2.03
CA TYR A 78 -5.59 9.37 -2.58
C TYR A 78 -6.52 8.58 -3.52
N ASN A 79 -7.73 8.28 -3.09
CA ASN A 79 -8.74 7.57 -3.88
C ASN A 79 -9.03 8.29 -5.19
N LYS A 80 -9.22 9.61 -5.14
CA LYS A 80 -9.46 10.42 -6.34
C LYS A 80 -8.28 10.40 -7.30
N LYS A 81 -7.06 10.51 -6.79
CA LYS A 81 -5.83 10.56 -7.60
C LYS A 81 -5.55 9.24 -8.31
N TYR A 82 -5.81 8.11 -7.65
CA TYR A 82 -5.44 6.79 -8.13
C TYR A 82 -6.63 5.91 -8.54
N GLU A 83 -7.82 6.52 -8.64
CA GLU A 83 -9.08 5.84 -9.03
C GLU A 83 -9.37 4.62 -8.15
N LYS A 84 -9.18 4.77 -6.83
CA LYS A 84 -9.45 3.74 -5.83
C LYS A 84 -10.75 4.02 -5.09
N ASN A 85 -11.29 2.99 -4.44
CA ASN A 85 -12.51 3.05 -3.63
C ASN A 85 -12.25 2.47 -2.23
N TYR A 86 -11.09 2.80 -1.64
CA TYR A 86 -10.77 2.34 -0.31
C TYR A 86 -11.59 3.06 0.74
N LEU A 87 -12.03 2.32 1.76
CA LEU A 87 -12.71 2.86 2.93
C LEU A 87 -11.70 3.07 4.06
N PRO A 88 -11.85 4.11 4.89
CA PRO A 88 -11.03 4.23 6.09
C PRO A 88 -11.35 3.07 7.04
N ALA A 89 -10.31 2.44 7.59
CA ALA A 89 -10.50 1.43 8.62
C ALA A 89 -11.07 2.08 9.89
N PRO A 90 -12.04 1.43 10.59
CA PRO A 90 -12.54 1.92 11.88
C PRO A 90 -11.38 2.09 12.88
N GLU A 91 -11.39 3.18 13.65
CA GLU A 91 -10.32 3.47 14.62
C GLU A 91 -10.20 2.37 15.70
N SER A 92 -11.32 1.71 16.03
CA SER A 92 -11.39 0.55 16.94
C SER A 92 -10.67 -0.69 16.42
N SER A 93 -10.48 -0.79 15.10
CA SER A 93 -9.98 -2.01 14.45
C SER A 93 -8.46 -2.14 14.43
N TYR A 94 -7.72 -1.09 14.75
CA TYR A 94 -6.25 -1.10 14.67
C TYR A 94 -5.60 -0.29 15.78
N SER A 95 -4.29 -0.48 15.95
CA SER A 95 -3.45 0.30 16.87
C SER A 95 -2.04 0.47 16.32
N LEU A 96 -1.38 1.58 16.71
CA LEU A 96 0.05 1.77 16.55
C LEU A 96 0.74 1.48 17.89
N SER A 97 1.87 0.78 17.86
CA SER A 97 2.67 0.50 19.08
C SER A 97 3.23 1.78 19.70
N SER A 98 3.45 2.82 18.88
CA SER A 98 3.89 4.16 19.30
C SER A 98 3.47 5.20 18.28
N ASN A 99 3.22 6.42 18.75
CA ASN A 99 3.03 7.59 17.88
C ASN A 99 4.34 8.32 17.57
N THR A 100 5.46 7.85 18.09
CA THR A 100 6.78 8.46 17.86
C THR A 100 7.81 7.37 17.58
N THR A 101 8.78 7.71 16.74
CA THR A 101 9.97 6.89 16.49
C THR A 101 11.19 7.78 16.38
N VAL A 102 12.39 7.19 16.43
CA VAL A 102 13.65 7.95 16.40
C VAL A 102 14.59 7.35 15.35
N ILE A 103 15.15 8.21 14.52
CA ILE A 103 16.32 7.88 13.70
C ILE A 103 17.54 8.23 14.54
N LYS A 104 18.31 7.23 14.94
CA LYS A 104 19.48 7.42 15.78
C LYS A 104 20.64 8.06 15.02
N ALA A 105 21.46 8.86 15.70
CA ALA A 105 22.68 9.43 15.15
C ALA A 105 23.54 8.34 14.48
N GLY A 106 24.05 8.60 13.27
CA GLY A 106 24.81 7.66 12.45
C GLY A 106 23.98 6.70 11.61
N HIS A 107 22.64 6.70 11.79
CA HIS A 107 21.72 5.86 11.02
C HIS A 107 20.85 6.70 10.08
N ASN A 108 20.27 6.04 9.08
CA ASN A 108 19.33 6.66 8.13
C ASN A 108 17.93 6.02 8.17
N MET A 109 17.66 5.16 9.15
CA MET A 109 16.38 4.50 9.35
C MET A 109 16.00 4.48 10.82
N SER A 110 14.72 4.68 11.12
CA SER A 110 14.18 4.64 12.46
C SER A 110 13.99 3.23 13.00
N GLU A 111 13.77 3.13 14.29
CA GLU A 111 13.15 1.94 14.88
C GLU A 111 11.75 1.74 14.28
N ALA A 112 11.30 0.49 14.21
CA ALA A 112 10.00 0.16 13.67
C ALA A 112 8.87 0.53 14.64
N VAL A 113 7.77 1.00 14.08
CA VAL A 113 6.48 1.16 14.79
C VAL A 113 5.52 0.12 14.20
N ASP A 114 4.99 -0.76 15.05
CA ASP A 114 4.06 -1.78 14.60
C ASP A 114 2.66 -1.20 14.44
N LEU A 115 2.09 -1.37 13.26
CA LEU A 115 0.67 -1.18 13.00
C LEU A 115 0.00 -2.54 13.10
N THR A 116 -0.87 -2.71 14.08
CA THR A 116 -1.60 -3.95 14.34
C THR A 116 -3.07 -3.77 14.03
N VAL A 117 -3.64 -4.66 13.23
CA VAL A 117 -5.10 -4.80 13.03
C VAL A 117 -5.60 -5.79 14.07
N ASN A 118 -6.40 -5.32 15.00
CA ASN A 118 -6.88 -6.08 16.15
C ASN A 118 -8.18 -6.85 15.84
N SER A 119 -9.02 -6.32 14.96
CA SER A 119 -10.29 -6.93 14.56
C SER A 119 -10.71 -6.50 13.16
N THR A 120 -11.40 -7.38 12.45
CA THR A 120 -12.04 -7.12 11.15
C THR A 120 -13.57 -7.26 11.21
N GLU A 121 -14.16 -7.39 12.40
CA GLU A 121 -15.60 -7.63 12.58
C GLU A 121 -16.50 -6.51 12.02
N GLU A 122 -16.00 -5.27 12.05
CA GLU A 122 -16.71 -4.12 11.48
C GLU A 122 -16.51 -3.96 9.97
N PHE A 123 -15.70 -4.83 9.34
CA PHE A 123 -15.40 -4.71 7.92
C PHE A 123 -16.55 -5.28 7.09
N LYS A 124 -17.02 -4.49 6.12
CA LYS A 124 -18.07 -4.92 5.19
C LYS A 124 -17.47 -5.85 4.13
N GLU A 125 -18.16 -6.94 3.86
CA GLU A 125 -17.78 -7.89 2.81
C GLU A 125 -17.67 -7.18 1.44
N GLY A 126 -16.65 -7.52 0.68
CA GLY A 126 -16.37 -6.92 -0.62
C GLY A 126 -15.78 -5.51 -0.59
N SER A 127 -15.56 -4.92 0.59
CA SER A 127 -14.90 -3.62 0.74
C SER A 127 -13.41 -3.78 1.04
N THR A 128 -12.61 -2.86 0.53
CA THR A 128 -11.17 -2.78 0.84
C THR A 128 -10.93 -1.61 1.77
N TYR A 129 -10.31 -1.86 2.90
CA TYR A 129 -10.02 -0.86 3.92
C TYR A 129 -8.57 -0.39 3.82
N CYS A 130 -8.33 0.84 4.27
CA CYS A 130 -7.01 1.44 4.24
C CYS A 130 -6.76 2.26 5.51
N ILE A 131 -5.53 2.22 6.00
CA ILE A 131 -5.04 3.01 7.13
C ILE A 131 -3.95 3.95 6.63
N PRO A 132 -4.23 5.26 6.47
CA PRO A 132 -3.23 6.24 6.07
C PRO A 132 -2.35 6.62 7.27
N VAL A 133 -1.12 6.12 7.31
CA VAL A 133 -0.14 6.51 8.34
C VAL A 133 0.74 7.61 7.78
N THR A 134 0.84 8.74 8.49
CA THR A 134 1.54 9.93 8.01
C THR A 134 2.54 10.46 9.03
N ILE A 135 3.61 11.06 8.54
CA ILE A 135 4.56 11.84 9.37
C ILE A 135 3.89 13.16 9.69
N ARG A 136 3.59 13.40 10.97
CA ARG A 136 3.00 14.66 11.45
C ARG A 136 4.07 15.73 11.62
N SER A 137 5.15 15.38 12.31
CA SER A 137 6.25 16.31 12.58
C SER A 137 7.59 15.59 12.68
N THR A 138 8.67 16.34 12.59
CA THR A 138 10.05 15.88 12.79
C THR A 138 10.85 16.96 13.48
N SER A 139 11.82 16.57 14.33
CA SER A 139 12.70 17.50 15.04
C SER A 139 13.79 18.11 14.15
N ALA A 140 14.12 17.47 13.03
CA ALA A 140 15.13 17.94 12.09
C ALA A 140 14.79 17.47 10.67
N MET A 141 15.37 18.10 9.66
CA MET A 141 15.17 17.88 8.22
C MET A 141 13.71 18.15 7.79
N LYS A 142 13.51 18.25 6.48
CA LYS A 142 12.17 18.45 5.91
C LYS A 142 11.55 17.10 5.58
N VAL A 143 10.23 17.01 5.69
CA VAL A 143 9.51 15.83 5.23
C VAL A 143 9.31 15.92 3.72
N LEU A 144 9.63 14.84 3.01
CA LEU A 144 9.37 14.71 1.59
C LEU A 144 7.85 14.47 1.38
N GLU A 145 7.15 15.48 0.89
CA GLU A 145 5.68 15.44 0.76
C GLU A 145 5.17 14.27 -0.09
N ALA A 146 5.91 13.90 -1.15
CA ALA A 146 5.54 12.78 -2.01
C ALA A 146 5.53 11.43 -1.29
N SER A 147 6.30 11.30 -0.20
CA SER A 147 6.44 10.05 0.58
C SER A 147 6.16 10.28 2.06
N ARG A 148 5.39 11.33 2.40
CA ARG A 148 4.98 11.66 3.77
C ARG A 148 4.04 10.61 4.36
N THR A 149 3.16 10.05 3.52
CA THR A 149 2.08 9.17 3.94
C THR A 149 2.22 7.80 3.29
N LEU A 150 2.07 6.76 4.09
CA LEU A 150 1.96 5.37 3.66
C LEU A 150 0.49 4.93 3.82
N PHE A 151 -0.13 4.53 2.73
CA PHE A 151 -1.49 3.99 2.70
C PHE A 151 -1.42 2.47 2.88
N VAL A 152 -1.68 1.98 4.09
CA VAL A 152 -1.68 0.54 4.38
C VAL A 152 -3.03 -0.03 3.99
N VAL A 153 -3.06 -0.80 2.89
CA VAL A 153 -4.28 -1.38 2.31
C VAL A 153 -4.49 -2.78 2.89
N LEU A 154 -5.62 -2.96 3.54
CA LEU A 154 -6.00 -4.20 4.19
C LEU A 154 -6.78 -5.08 3.21
N LYS A 155 -6.21 -6.23 2.87
CA LYS A 155 -6.85 -7.26 2.05
C LYS A 155 -7.28 -8.40 2.94
N THR A 156 -8.50 -8.87 2.77
CA THR A 156 -8.97 -10.11 3.37
C THR A 156 -8.81 -11.25 2.37
N PRO A 157 -8.39 -12.45 2.80
CA PRO A 157 -8.30 -13.59 1.90
C PRO A 157 -9.69 -13.93 1.35
N VAL A 158 -9.75 -14.26 0.07
CA VAL A 158 -10.99 -14.78 -0.52
C VAL A 158 -11.16 -16.23 -0.06
N ILE A 159 -12.01 -16.43 0.94
CA ILE A 159 -12.37 -17.77 1.41
C ILE A 159 -13.42 -18.33 0.46
N SER A 160 -13.00 -19.17 -0.48
CA SER A 160 -13.94 -19.96 -1.28
C SER A 160 -14.29 -21.25 -0.52
N LYS A 161 -15.56 -21.38 -0.13
CA LYS A 161 -16.07 -22.64 0.39
C LYS A 161 -16.34 -23.58 -0.80
N ALA A 162 -15.61 -24.66 -0.87
CA ALA A 162 -15.87 -25.72 -1.85
C ALA A 162 -16.85 -26.75 -1.24
N ILE A 163 -17.80 -27.20 -2.05
CA ILE A 163 -18.68 -28.32 -1.67
C ILE A 163 -17.91 -29.61 -1.91
N TYR A 164 -17.73 -30.40 -0.87
CA TYR A 164 -17.20 -31.75 -1.01
C TYR A 164 -18.28 -32.66 -1.56
N LEU A 165 -18.10 -33.10 -2.80
CA LEU A 165 -19.10 -33.94 -3.48
C LEU A 165 -19.02 -35.39 -3.05
N GLY A 166 -17.82 -35.94 -2.77
CA GLY A 166 -17.63 -37.36 -2.42
C GLY A 166 -18.36 -38.26 -3.39
N SER A 167 -19.21 -39.15 -2.83
CA SER A 167 -20.08 -40.03 -3.64
C SER A 167 -21.49 -39.44 -3.90
N ASN A 168 -21.72 -38.18 -3.57
CA ASN A 168 -23.02 -37.53 -3.63
C ASN A 168 -23.19 -36.68 -4.88
N ILE A 169 -24.44 -36.57 -5.33
CA ILE A 169 -24.86 -35.65 -6.38
C ILE A 169 -25.70 -34.56 -5.71
N TYR A 170 -25.26 -33.29 -5.86
CA TYR A 170 -26.02 -32.15 -5.40
C TYR A 170 -26.87 -31.61 -6.56
N ARG A 171 -28.16 -31.42 -6.30
CA ARG A 171 -29.10 -30.78 -7.22
C ARG A 171 -29.62 -29.50 -6.64
N VAL A 172 -29.66 -28.47 -7.47
CA VAL A 172 -30.27 -27.17 -7.09
C VAL A 172 -31.70 -27.18 -7.66
N ASP A 173 -32.64 -27.78 -6.93
CA ASP A 173 -34.01 -27.94 -7.42
C ASP A 173 -34.76 -26.60 -7.55
N SER A 174 -34.32 -25.57 -6.83
CA SER A 174 -34.85 -24.21 -6.99
C SER A 174 -34.72 -23.66 -8.41
N PHE A 175 -33.72 -24.08 -9.16
CA PHE A 175 -33.56 -23.67 -10.56
C PHE A 175 -34.69 -24.14 -11.46
N LYS A 176 -35.34 -25.23 -11.11
CA LYS A 176 -36.49 -25.77 -11.88
C LYS A 176 -37.75 -24.97 -11.64
N GLN A 177 -37.85 -24.27 -10.49
CA GLN A 177 -39.03 -23.54 -10.08
C GLN A 177 -38.94 -22.07 -10.48
N GLU A 178 -37.76 -21.60 -10.85
CA GLU A 178 -37.50 -20.21 -11.25
C GLU A 178 -37.79 -20.01 -12.73
N SER A 179 -38.95 -19.46 -13.03
CA SER A 179 -39.40 -19.28 -14.43
C SER A 179 -38.53 -18.32 -15.24
N SER A 180 -37.84 -17.39 -14.57
CA SER A 180 -36.89 -16.46 -15.21
C SER A 180 -35.70 -17.18 -15.81
N LEU A 181 -35.32 -18.35 -15.29
CA LEU A 181 -34.20 -19.14 -15.79
C LEU A 181 -34.59 -20.02 -17.00
N ALA A 182 -35.87 -20.27 -17.20
CA ALA A 182 -36.36 -21.14 -18.29
C ALA A 182 -36.22 -20.51 -19.70
N ALA A 183 -36.04 -19.18 -19.78
CA ALA A 183 -35.99 -18.42 -21.01
C ALA A 183 -34.67 -17.66 -21.20
N LEU A 184 -33.58 -18.08 -20.56
CA LEU A 184 -32.29 -17.42 -20.71
C LEU A 184 -31.74 -17.64 -22.13
N PRO A 185 -31.44 -16.56 -22.90
CA PRO A 185 -30.91 -16.69 -24.24
C PRO A 185 -29.46 -17.19 -24.25
N GLN A 186 -28.75 -17.04 -23.11
CA GLN A 186 -27.36 -17.43 -22.98
C GLN A 186 -27.03 -17.78 -21.52
N VAL A 187 -26.33 -18.87 -21.29
CA VAL A 187 -25.87 -19.30 -19.97
C VAL A 187 -24.38 -19.63 -20.06
N THR A 188 -23.58 -19.04 -19.17
CA THR A 188 -22.19 -19.43 -18.95
C THR A 188 -22.09 -20.14 -17.60
N MET A 189 -21.54 -21.33 -17.58
CA MET A 189 -21.26 -22.07 -16.34
C MET A 189 -19.76 -22.26 -16.20
N GLU A 190 -19.23 -21.84 -15.07
CA GLU A 190 -17.84 -22.07 -14.69
C GLU A 190 -17.79 -22.94 -13.44
N ALA A 191 -16.95 -23.99 -13.47
CA ALA A 191 -16.69 -24.81 -12.31
C ALA A 191 -15.18 -24.99 -12.12
N ARG A 192 -14.72 -24.73 -10.90
CA ARG A 192 -13.37 -25.08 -10.49
C ARG A 192 -13.44 -26.31 -9.61
N VAL A 193 -12.89 -27.45 -10.08
CA VAL A 193 -12.92 -28.72 -9.38
C VAL A 193 -11.52 -29.15 -9.00
N TYR A 194 -11.38 -29.72 -7.81
CA TYR A 194 -10.20 -30.45 -7.37
C TYR A 194 -10.53 -31.93 -7.39
N VAL A 195 -9.72 -32.72 -8.09
CA VAL A 195 -9.90 -34.19 -8.22
C VAL A 195 -8.76 -34.86 -7.46
N GLU A 196 -9.09 -35.55 -6.36
CA GLU A 196 -8.11 -36.27 -5.55
C GLU A 196 -7.58 -37.52 -6.25
N SER A 197 -8.45 -38.22 -6.98
CA SER A 197 -8.06 -39.39 -7.79
C SER A 197 -9.04 -39.59 -8.95
N PHE A 198 -8.52 -40.09 -10.07
CA PHE A 198 -9.37 -40.56 -11.16
C PHE A 198 -9.64 -42.06 -10.96
N ALA A 199 -10.89 -42.48 -11.14
CA ALA A 199 -11.21 -43.90 -11.20
C ALA A 199 -10.54 -44.49 -12.44
N SER A 200 -9.75 -45.53 -12.25
CA SER A 200 -9.13 -46.34 -13.31
C SER A 200 -10.07 -47.39 -13.83
#